data_9f35cf0a7d1c9befa45d8620611c3d30
#
_entry.id   9f35cf0a7d1c9befa45d8620611c3d30
#
_cell.length_a   1.000
_cell.length_b   1.000
_cell.length_c   1.000
_cell.angle_alpha   90.00
_cell.angle_beta   90.00
_cell.angle_gamma   90.00
#
_symmetry.space_group_name_H-M   'P 1'
#
loop_
_entity.id
_entity.type
_entity.pdbx_description
1 polymer ?
#
loop_
_entity_poly.entity_id
_entity_poly.type
_entity_poly.pdbx_seq_one_letter_code
_entity_poly.pdbx_strand_id
1 'polypeptide(L)'
;MATGKIVQVQGPVVDVEFEPGQLPEILNAVRIPRSEGGGRMTVNTSGVDPLAADTDLVVEVAQHLGNDVVRCVAMSSTDGLVRGEAAYDTGHAITVPVGPQTLGRVFNLLGRPIDERGPLEAGLTYPIHRPAPAFEQLATNAEVLETGVKVIDLLCPYLKGGKIGLFGGAGVGKTVTMQELIRNIAVQHSGVSVFAGVGERTREGNDLWLEMSEAEFKDAQGNIAHVIDKTAMVFGQMNEPPGARLRVALSGLTMAEYFRDEQGQDVLLFIDNIFRFTQAGSEVSALLGRMPSAVGYQPTLAEEMGRLQERITSTRKGSVTSIQAIYVPADDPTDPAPATTFAHLDATTYLDRGLAAQGIFPAVDPLVSTSRILSEDIVGPDHYRVARGVQMLLQRYKELQDIIAILGIDELADEDKVIVGRARRVQKFLAQPMFVAEAFTGSAGKYVSLEENVRSFGEILEGKYDHLPEQAFYMVGGIDEVVEKAKSIS
;
A
#
# COMPACT_ATOMS: atom_id res chain seq x y z
N MET A 1 29.26 19.58 -12.83
CA MET A 1 28.64 18.31 -13.25
C MET A 1 29.67 17.52 -14.04
N ALA A 2 29.96 16.31 -13.63
CA ALA A 2 30.84 15.44 -14.41
C ALA A 2 30.12 15.03 -15.70
N THR A 3 30.88 14.99 -16.81
CA THR A 3 30.35 14.59 -18.11
C THR A 3 30.97 13.27 -18.51
N GLY A 4 30.14 12.31 -18.84
CA GLY A 4 30.55 11.00 -19.36
C GLY A 4 30.04 10.76 -20.77
N LYS A 5 30.40 9.60 -21.31
CA LYS A 5 29.96 9.12 -22.62
C LYS A 5 29.44 7.69 -22.50
N ILE A 6 28.34 7.39 -23.17
CA ILE A 6 27.82 6.04 -23.27
C ILE A 6 28.82 5.14 -24.01
N VAL A 7 29.25 4.06 -23.35
CA VAL A 7 30.16 3.05 -23.96
C VAL A 7 29.42 1.78 -24.33
N GLN A 8 28.34 1.45 -23.63
CA GLN A 8 27.53 0.26 -23.92
C GLN A 8 26.06 0.48 -23.49
N VAL A 9 25.13 -0.07 -24.28
CA VAL A 9 23.70 -0.18 -23.92
C VAL A 9 23.30 -1.64 -24.06
N GLN A 10 22.72 -2.20 -22.99
CA GLN A 10 22.26 -3.59 -22.96
C GLN A 10 20.87 -3.66 -22.29
N GLY A 11 19.82 -3.54 -23.09
CA GLY A 11 18.46 -3.40 -22.54
C GLY A 11 18.40 -2.20 -21.60
N PRO A 12 17.85 -2.34 -20.40
CA PRO A 12 17.74 -1.23 -19.44
C PRO A 12 19.04 -0.90 -18.68
N VAL A 13 20.17 -1.50 -19.07
CA VAL A 13 21.48 -1.22 -18.47
C VAL A 13 22.32 -0.39 -19.44
N VAL A 14 22.91 0.69 -18.93
CA VAL A 14 23.75 1.62 -19.68
C VAL A 14 25.08 1.77 -18.97
N ASP A 15 26.18 1.47 -19.66
CA ASP A 15 27.52 1.71 -19.16
C ASP A 15 28.03 3.06 -19.67
N VAL A 16 28.51 3.89 -18.75
CA VAL A 16 28.96 5.26 -18.99
C VAL A 16 30.39 5.43 -18.51
N GLU A 17 31.27 5.90 -19.37
CA GLU A 17 32.66 6.24 -19.07
C GLU A 17 32.76 7.71 -18.71
N PHE A 18 33.41 8.03 -17.59
CA PHE A 18 33.69 9.38 -17.13
C PHE A 18 35.18 9.70 -17.20
N GLU A 19 35.54 10.96 -17.03
CA GLU A 19 36.96 11.32 -16.93
C GLU A 19 37.56 10.79 -15.62
N PRO A 20 38.86 10.42 -15.58
CA PRO A 20 39.54 9.97 -14.39
C PRO A 20 39.35 10.90 -13.20
N GLY A 21 38.89 10.36 -12.05
CA GLY A 21 38.62 11.12 -10.84
C GLY A 21 37.28 11.87 -10.81
N GLN A 22 36.43 11.70 -11.81
CA GLN A 22 35.10 12.30 -11.88
C GLN A 22 33.96 11.26 -11.88
N LEU A 23 34.21 10.07 -11.35
CA LEU A 23 33.20 9.02 -11.25
C LEU A 23 32.04 9.46 -10.36
N PRO A 24 30.77 9.33 -10.81
CA PRO A 24 29.58 9.50 -9.97
C PRO A 24 29.57 8.52 -8.80
N GLU A 25 29.01 8.95 -7.69
CA GLU A 25 28.75 8.03 -6.56
C GLU A 25 27.67 7.02 -6.92
N ILE A 26 27.71 5.85 -6.25
CA ILE A 26 26.64 4.85 -6.37
C ILE A 26 25.31 5.47 -5.91
N LEU A 27 24.23 5.19 -6.63
CA LEU A 27 22.88 5.76 -6.51
C LEU A 27 22.72 7.18 -7.05
N ASN A 28 23.78 7.83 -7.55
CA ASN A 28 23.59 9.09 -8.25
C ASN A 28 22.73 8.91 -9.50
N ALA A 29 21.93 9.94 -9.78
CA ALA A 29 21.19 10.05 -11.03
C ALA A 29 22.09 10.64 -12.12
N VAL A 30 22.14 9.97 -13.24
CA VAL A 30 22.84 10.43 -14.45
C VAL A 30 21.81 10.73 -15.52
N ARG A 31 21.87 11.91 -16.10
CA ARG A 31 20.95 12.40 -17.13
C ARG A 31 21.53 12.19 -18.51
N ILE A 32 20.76 11.62 -19.42
CA ILE A 32 21.09 11.45 -20.83
C ILE A 32 20.06 12.24 -21.64
N PRO A 33 20.45 13.39 -22.25
CA PRO A 33 19.54 14.21 -23.04
C PRO A 33 19.00 13.46 -24.24
N ARG A 34 17.69 13.56 -24.47
CA ARG A 34 17.04 13.06 -25.69
C ARG A 34 16.55 14.22 -26.54
N SER A 35 16.76 14.14 -27.84
CA SER A 35 16.18 15.08 -28.78
C SER A 35 14.77 14.64 -29.16
N GLU A 36 13.79 15.49 -29.03
CA GLU A 36 12.53 15.31 -29.75
C GLU A 36 12.80 15.29 -31.25
N GLY A 37 12.57 14.16 -31.92
CA GLY A 37 12.62 14.07 -33.37
C GLY A 37 14.03 14.09 -34.02
N GLY A 38 15.05 13.56 -33.39
CA GLY A 38 16.35 13.30 -34.06
C GLY A 38 17.21 14.53 -34.36
N GLY A 39 16.93 15.68 -33.75
CA GLY A 39 17.75 16.90 -33.83
C GLY A 39 18.65 17.10 -32.62
N ARG A 40 19.89 17.51 -32.79
CA ARG A 40 20.80 17.91 -31.72
C ARG A 40 20.19 19.07 -30.90
N MET A 41 19.77 18.83 -29.65
CA MET A 41 19.46 19.94 -28.74
C MET A 41 20.73 20.56 -28.15
N THR A 42 20.80 21.87 -28.17
CA THR A 42 21.79 22.64 -27.43
C THR A 42 21.43 22.65 -25.95
N VAL A 43 22.32 22.13 -25.13
CA VAL A 43 22.18 22.15 -23.67
C VAL A 43 22.21 23.59 -23.18
N ASN A 44 21.08 24.09 -22.68
CA ASN A 44 21.03 25.40 -22.05
C ASN A 44 21.48 25.23 -20.58
N THR A 45 22.70 25.68 -20.26
CA THR A 45 23.37 25.47 -18.97
C THR A 45 22.98 26.45 -17.88
N SER A 46 21.96 27.25 -18.08
CA SER A 46 21.56 28.28 -17.11
C SER A 46 20.43 27.78 -16.18
N GLY A 47 20.85 27.31 -15.01
CA GLY A 47 20.05 27.42 -13.75
C GLY A 47 18.77 26.61 -13.62
N VAL A 48 18.45 25.69 -14.51
CA VAL A 48 17.25 24.84 -14.43
C VAL A 48 17.66 23.49 -13.82
N ASP A 49 16.78 22.95 -12.94
CA ASP A 49 16.90 21.62 -12.37
C ASP A 49 17.32 20.61 -13.45
N PRO A 50 18.44 19.89 -13.29
CA PRO A 50 18.92 18.93 -14.28
C PRO A 50 17.92 17.83 -14.64
N LEU A 51 16.92 17.56 -13.78
CA LEU A 51 15.85 16.59 -14.01
C LEU A 51 14.59 17.18 -14.66
N ALA A 52 14.57 18.50 -14.92
CA ALA A 52 13.36 19.20 -15.36
C ALA A 52 13.00 19.06 -16.84
N ALA A 53 13.86 18.50 -17.69
CA ALA A 53 13.50 18.24 -19.08
C ALA A 53 12.70 16.94 -19.19
N ASP A 54 11.43 17.02 -19.56
CA ASP A 54 10.50 15.87 -19.65
C ASP A 54 10.95 14.75 -20.61
N THR A 55 11.85 15.05 -21.52
CA THR A 55 12.34 14.13 -22.55
C THR A 55 13.62 13.38 -22.17
N ASP A 56 14.36 13.82 -21.16
CA ASP A 56 15.65 13.23 -20.80
C ASP A 56 15.50 11.87 -20.13
N LEU A 57 16.34 10.91 -20.53
CA LEU A 57 16.46 9.66 -19.82
C LEU A 57 17.26 9.86 -18.55
N VAL A 58 16.73 9.39 -17.44
CA VAL A 58 17.45 9.29 -16.18
C VAL A 58 17.87 7.84 -15.96
N VAL A 59 19.15 7.65 -15.65
CA VAL A 59 19.71 6.35 -15.25
C VAL A 59 20.36 6.48 -13.88
N GLU A 60 20.29 5.44 -13.06
CA GLU A 60 20.86 5.43 -11.70
C GLU A 60 22.15 4.60 -11.68
N VAL A 61 23.19 5.13 -11.10
CA VAL A 61 24.48 4.42 -10.95
C VAL A 61 24.30 3.25 -9.99
N ALA A 62 24.46 2.03 -10.52
CA ALA A 62 24.30 0.79 -9.75
C ALA A 62 25.63 0.14 -9.36
N GLN A 63 26.69 0.35 -10.14
CA GLN A 63 27.98 -0.32 -9.95
C GLN A 63 29.12 0.44 -10.63
N HIS A 64 30.28 0.44 -10.00
CA HIS A 64 31.56 0.83 -10.63
C HIS A 64 32.21 -0.42 -11.22
N LEU A 65 32.56 -0.36 -12.52
CA LEU A 65 33.16 -1.49 -13.24
C LEU A 65 34.70 -1.44 -13.27
N GLY A 66 35.29 -0.33 -12.83
CA GLY A 66 36.70 -0.01 -13.03
C GLY A 66 36.94 0.73 -14.36
N ASN A 67 38.19 1.18 -14.58
CA ASN A 67 38.57 1.95 -15.78
C ASN A 67 37.65 3.15 -16.05
N ASP A 68 37.27 3.87 -15.02
CA ASP A 68 36.40 5.05 -15.07
C ASP A 68 35.00 4.81 -15.69
N VAL A 69 34.54 3.55 -15.70
CA VAL A 69 33.21 3.16 -16.18
C VAL A 69 32.28 2.83 -15.05
N VAL A 70 31.08 3.40 -15.11
CA VAL A 70 29.95 3.06 -14.21
C VAL A 70 28.87 2.33 -14.98
N ARG A 71 28.26 1.36 -14.33
CA ARG A 71 27.05 0.68 -14.82
C ARG A 71 25.83 1.28 -14.20
N CYS A 72 24.89 1.71 -15.03
CA CYS A 72 23.67 2.37 -14.64
C CYS A 72 22.44 1.57 -15.04
N VAL A 73 21.36 1.74 -14.27
CA VAL A 73 20.03 1.17 -14.55
C VAL A 73 19.10 2.28 -15.01
N ALA A 74 18.44 2.08 -16.13
CA ALA A 74 17.56 3.07 -16.73
C ALA A 74 16.19 3.12 -16.03
N MET A 75 15.66 4.34 -15.87
CA MET A 75 14.35 4.62 -15.28
C MET A 75 13.22 4.73 -16.32
N SER A 76 13.56 4.73 -17.59
CA SER A 76 12.63 4.64 -18.73
C SER A 76 13.26 3.88 -19.88
N SER A 77 12.58 3.75 -21.04
CA SER A 77 13.12 3.01 -22.18
C SER A 77 14.50 3.55 -22.62
N THR A 78 15.38 2.64 -22.99
CA THR A 78 16.71 2.95 -23.57
C THR A 78 16.72 2.96 -25.10
N ASP A 79 15.56 2.80 -25.73
CA ASP A 79 15.44 2.77 -27.18
C ASP A 79 15.97 4.06 -27.81
N GLY A 80 16.75 3.90 -28.87
CA GLY A 80 17.34 5.02 -29.59
C GLY A 80 18.67 5.57 -29.04
N LEU A 81 19.14 5.09 -27.86
CA LEU A 81 20.44 5.47 -27.34
C LEU A 81 21.57 4.94 -28.22
N VAL A 82 22.57 5.78 -28.45
CA VAL A 82 23.73 5.46 -29.26
C VAL A 82 25.02 5.57 -28.46
N ARG A 83 25.96 4.68 -28.70
CA ARG A 83 27.30 4.76 -28.13
C ARG A 83 27.96 6.11 -28.46
N GLY A 84 28.58 6.74 -27.50
CA GLY A 84 29.25 8.04 -27.65
C GLY A 84 28.37 9.25 -27.28
N GLU A 85 27.09 9.05 -27.03
CA GLU A 85 26.21 10.13 -26.49
C GLU A 85 26.68 10.59 -25.14
N ALA A 86 26.44 11.88 -24.84
CA ALA A 86 26.84 12.50 -23.60
C ALA A 86 25.87 12.11 -22.45
N ALA A 87 26.44 11.87 -21.28
CA ALA A 87 25.72 11.62 -20.06
C ALA A 87 26.25 12.55 -18.97
N TYR A 88 25.37 13.11 -18.15
CA TYR A 88 25.69 14.13 -17.16
C TYR A 88 25.34 13.62 -15.75
N ASP A 89 26.34 13.54 -14.88
CA ASP A 89 26.10 13.28 -13.47
C ASP A 89 25.38 14.49 -12.84
N THR A 90 24.28 14.25 -12.15
CA THR A 90 23.55 15.31 -11.42
C THR A 90 24.22 15.69 -10.12
N GLY A 91 25.14 14.86 -9.59
CA GLY A 91 25.79 15.01 -8.32
C GLY A 91 24.92 14.60 -7.11
N HIS A 92 23.76 14.04 -7.35
CA HIS A 92 22.83 13.57 -6.31
C HIS A 92 21.99 12.37 -6.78
N ALA A 93 21.39 11.69 -5.83
CA ALA A 93 20.42 10.62 -6.11
C ALA A 93 19.15 11.17 -6.78
N ILE A 94 18.30 10.28 -7.33
CA ILE A 94 16.97 10.66 -7.83
C ILE A 94 16.21 11.38 -6.72
N THR A 95 15.64 12.54 -7.04
CA THR A 95 14.82 13.35 -6.13
C THR A 95 13.38 13.42 -6.60
N VAL A 96 12.46 13.56 -5.66
CA VAL A 96 11.03 13.74 -5.94
C VAL A 96 10.48 14.96 -5.20
N PRO A 97 9.47 15.65 -5.75
CA PRO A 97 8.82 16.75 -5.07
C PRO A 97 8.11 16.23 -3.82
N VAL A 98 8.12 17.05 -2.77
CA VAL A 98 7.47 16.75 -1.50
C VAL A 98 6.69 17.94 -1.00
N GLY A 99 5.63 17.71 -0.25
CA GLY A 99 4.85 18.77 0.36
C GLY A 99 3.39 18.84 -0.15
N PRO A 100 2.60 19.80 0.36
CA PRO A 100 1.17 19.89 0.08
C PRO A 100 0.81 19.99 -1.40
N GLN A 101 1.70 20.55 -2.23
CA GLN A 101 1.51 20.66 -3.68
C GLN A 101 1.48 19.30 -4.40
N THR A 102 1.90 18.22 -3.73
CA THR A 102 1.82 16.87 -4.30
C THR A 102 0.44 16.24 -4.12
N LEU A 103 -0.38 16.74 -3.20
CA LEU A 103 -1.72 16.23 -2.97
C LEU A 103 -2.64 16.56 -4.16
N GLY A 104 -3.51 15.63 -4.51
CA GLY A 104 -4.38 15.75 -5.67
C GLY A 104 -3.70 15.44 -7.01
N ARG A 105 -2.42 15.10 -7.02
CA ARG A 105 -1.61 14.95 -8.23
C ARG A 105 -1.13 13.50 -8.42
N VAL A 106 -0.86 13.18 -9.67
CA VAL A 106 -0.35 11.88 -10.10
C VAL A 106 1.04 12.05 -10.73
N PHE A 107 1.99 11.25 -10.28
CA PHE A 107 3.39 11.35 -10.66
C PHE A 107 3.93 10.04 -11.23
N ASN A 108 4.99 10.12 -12.03
CA ASN A 108 5.88 8.99 -12.29
C ASN A 108 6.92 8.87 -11.15
N LEU A 109 7.79 7.86 -11.24
CA LEU A 109 8.84 7.61 -10.23
C LEU A 109 9.81 8.79 -10.03
N LEU A 110 10.03 9.62 -11.05
CA LEU A 110 10.89 10.80 -11.00
C LEU A 110 10.19 12.04 -10.41
N GLY A 111 8.95 11.89 -9.94
CA GLY A 111 8.15 12.99 -9.44
C GLY A 111 7.65 13.97 -10.51
N ARG A 112 7.64 13.56 -11.78
CA ARG A 112 7.06 14.34 -12.86
C ARG A 112 5.54 14.09 -12.91
N PRO A 113 4.71 15.15 -12.96
CA PRO A 113 3.26 14.98 -13.09
C PRO A 113 2.88 14.28 -14.39
N ILE A 114 1.94 13.34 -14.32
CA ILE A 114 1.39 12.59 -15.47
C ILE A 114 -0.12 12.71 -15.58
N ASP A 115 -0.73 13.64 -14.84
CA ASP A 115 -2.18 13.89 -14.74
C ASP A 115 -2.69 14.99 -15.67
N GLU A 116 -1.86 15.48 -16.61
CA GLU A 116 -2.18 16.55 -17.56
C GLU A 116 -2.61 17.89 -16.92
N ARG A 117 -2.46 18.04 -15.60
CA ARG A 117 -2.81 19.27 -14.87
C ARG A 117 -1.71 20.34 -14.87
N GLY A 118 -0.69 20.19 -15.75
CA GLY A 118 0.44 21.09 -15.86
C GLY A 118 1.56 20.82 -14.83
N PRO A 119 2.67 21.57 -14.93
CA PRO A 119 3.82 21.40 -14.05
C PRO A 119 3.47 21.76 -12.61
N LEU A 120 4.21 21.17 -11.66
CA LEU A 120 4.14 21.58 -10.26
C LEU A 120 4.78 22.98 -10.09
N GLU A 121 4.23 23.74 -9.15
CA GLU A 121 4.94 24.93 -8.64
C GLU A 121 6.25 24.50 -7.99
N ALA A 122 7.29 25.34 -8.12
CA ALA A 122 8.60 25.07 -7.53
C ALA A 122 8.47 24.86 -6.02
N GLY A 123 8.95 23.74 -5.52
CA GLY A 123 8.87 23.33 -4.13
C GLY A 123 10.10 22.57 -3.68
N LEU A 124 10.02 22.02 -2.47
CA LEU A 124 11.06 21.15 -1.93
C LEU A 124 11.10 19.82 -2.68
N THR A 125 12.32 19.31 -2.87
CA THR A 125 12.57 17.97 -3.38
C THR A 125 13.41 17.19 -2.39
N TYR A 126 13.11 15.91 -2.21
CA TYR A 126 13.89 15.01 -1.36
C TYR A 126 14.43 13.82 -2.17
N PRO A 127 15.64 13.34 -1.84
CA PRO A 127 16.19 12.15 -2.46
C PRO A 127 15.38 10.91 -2.05
N ILE A 128 15.18 9.98 -2.99
CA ILE A 128 14.44 8.74 -2.72
C ILE A 128 15.24 7.77 -1.85
N HIS A 129 16.56 7.85 -1.89
CA HIS A 129 17.46 7.08 -1.03
C HIS A 129 17.75 7.85 0.25
N ARG A 130 17.01 7.50 1.29
CA ARG A 130 17.13 8.10 2.63
C ARG A 130 17.34 6.99 3.67
N PRO A 131 18.07 7.28 4.74
CA PRO A 131 18.18 6.36 5.87
C PRO A 131 16.82 6.25 6.60
N ALA A 132 16.61 5.14 7.30
CA ALA A 132 15.51 5.01 8.25
C ALA A 132 15.67 6.06 9.38
N PRO A 133 14.56 6.45 10.05
CA PRO A 133 14.63 7.31 11.23
C PRO A 133 15.59 6.74 12.29
N ALA A 134 16.35 7.61 12.93
CA ALA A 134 17.26 7.20 14.00
C ALA A 134 16.46 6.64 15.19
N PHE A 135 17.06 5.68 15.92
CA PHE A 135 16.41 5.02 17.06
C PHE A 135 15.79 6.01 18.07
N GLU A 136 16.48 7.12 18.32
CA GLU A 136 16.01 8.18 19.23
C GLU A 136 14.75 8.92 18.75
N GLN A 137 14.45 8.87 17.44
CA GLN A 137 13.30 9.52 16.84
C GLN A 137 12.04 8.66 16.87
N LEU A 138 12.19 7.34 17.10
CA LEU A 138 11.09 6.41 17.07
C LEU A 138 10.11 6.66 18.23
N ALA A 139 8.82 6.49 17.96
CA ALA A 139 7.80 6.41 18.98
C ALA A 139 7.86 5.03 19.65
N THR A 140 7.69 5.00 20.98
CA THR A 140 7.73 3.75 21.76
C THR A 140 6.36 3.20 22.11
N ASN A 141 5.30 4.01 21.96
CA ASN A 141 3.94 3.61 22.30
C ASN A 141 3.29 2.92 21.09
N ALA A 142 2.69 1.76 21.32
CA ALA A 142 1.83 1.12 20.35
C ALA A 142 0.43 1.72 20.43
N GLU A 143 -0.06 2.29 19.33
CA GLU A 143 -1.40 2.87 19.21
C GLU A 143 -2.17 2.15 18.10
N VAL A 144 -3.45 1.86 18.35
CA VAL A 144 -4.34 1.31 17.34
C VAL A 144 -4.72 2.40 16.34
N LEU A 145 -4.60 2.12 15.05
CA LEU A 145 -5.16 2.94 13.99
C LEU A 145 -6.61 2.51 13.77
N GLU A 146 -7.56 3.31 14.20
CA GLU A 146 -8.98 3.06 13.99
C GLU A 146 -9.33 3.28 12.52
N THR A 147 -9.81 2.24 11.86
CA THR A 147 -10.15 2.26 10.43
C THR A 147 -11.64 2.50 10.17
N GLY A 148 -12.50 2.28 11.15
CA GLY A 148 -13.94 2.31 11.03
C GLY A 148 -14.54 1.10 10.32
N VAL A 149 -13.72 0.09 10.02
CA VAL A 149 -14.14 -1.18 9.41
C VAL A 149 -14.19 -2.27 10.46
N LYS A 150 -15.40 -2.72 10.79
CA LYS A 150 -15.68 -3.61 11.93
C LYS A 150 -14.73 -4.81 12.03
N VAL A 151 -14.58 -5.58 10.96
CA VAL A 151 -13.78 -6.80 10.97
C VAL A 151 -12.30 -6.53 11.16
N ILE A 152 -11.79 -5.43 10.61
CA ILE A 152 -10.38 -5.02 10.75
C ILE A 152 -10.13 -4.59 12.19
N ASP A 153 -10.88 -3.60 12.66
CA ASP A 153 -10.64 -3.00 13.96
C ASP A 153 -10.84 -3.98 15.11
N LEU A 154 -11.76 -4.96 14.97
CA LEU A 154 -11.98 -5.96 15.99
C LEU A 154 -10.95 -7.08 16.00
N LEU A 155 -10.66 -7.70 14.83
CA LEU A 155 -9.99 -9.00 14.75
C LEU A 155 -8.54 -8.94 14.26
N CYS A 156 -8.20 -7.91 13.47
CA CYS A 156 -6.85 -7.68 12.98
C CYS A 156 -6.46 -6.18 13.04
N PRO A 157 -6.57 -5.54 14.24
CA PRO A 157 -6.37 -4.11 14.38
C PRO A 157 -4.99 -3.68 13.86
N TYR A 158 -4.95 -2.51 13.21
CA TYR A 158 -3.74 -1.98 12.62
C TYR A 158 -2.95 -1.16 13.63
N LEU A 159 -1.63 -1.37 13.63
CA LEU A 159 -0.71 -0.54 14.40
C LEU A 159 -0.47 0.77 13.65
N LYS A 160 -0.61 1.88 14.32
CA LYS A 160 -0.20 3.19 13.82
C LYS A 160 1.31 3.23 13.60
N GLY A 161 1.74 3.52 12.37
CA GLY A 161 3.13 3.36 11.95
C GLY A 161 3.56 1.92 11.68
N GLY A 162 2.62 0.99 11.65
CA GLY A 162 2.83 -0.41 11.35
C GLY A 162 2.79 -0.72 9.85
N LYS A 163 3.11 -1.96 9.55
CA LYS A 163 3.16 -2.54 8.21
C LYS A 163 2.11 -3.62 8.08
N ILE A 164 1.13 -3.39 7.23
CA ILE A 164 -0.02 -4.27 7.06
C ILE A 164 0.07 -4.95 5.69
N GLY A 165 0.02 -6.27 5.67
CA GLY A 165 -0.11 -7.05 4.45
C GLY A 165 -1.58 -7.27 4.09
N LEU A 166 -1.99 -6.88 2.88
CA LEU A 166 -3.31 -7.13 2.35
C LEU A 166 -3.23 -8.25 1.31
N PHE A 167 -3.78 -9.40 1.66
CA PHE A 167 -3.78 -10.61 0.84
C PHE A 167 -5.14 -10.83 0.20
N GLY A 168 -5.14 -11.45 -0.96
CA GLY A 168 -6.37 -11.88 -1.63
C GLY A 168 -6.18 -12.05 -3.13
N GLY A 169 -6.97 -12.93 -3.71
CA GLY A 169 -7.02 -13.14 -5.15
C GLY A 169 -7.62 -11.97 -5.91
N ALA A 170 -7.80 -12.13 -7.22
CA ALA A 170 -8.51 -11.15 -8.02
C ALA A 170 -10.01 -11.16 -7.67
N GLY A 171 -10.64 -9.98 -7.66
CA GLY A 171 -12.09 -9.83 -7.50
C GLY A 171 -12.63 -9.99 -6.07
N VAL A 172 -11.78 -10.00 -5.04
CA VAL A 172 -12.22 -10.10 -3.63
C VAL A 172 -12.40 -8.74 -2.95
N GLY A 173 -12.21 -7.62 -3.68
CA GLY A 173 -12.42 -6.27 -3.16
C GLY A 173 -11.18 -5.61 -2.54
N LYS A 174 -9.96 -5.99 -2.91
CA LYS A 174 -8.72 -5.33 -2.43
C LYS A 174 -8.75 -3.83 -2.66
N THR A 175 -8.98 -3.41 -3.91
CA THR A 175 -9.01 -1.99 -4.30
C THR A 175 -10.10 -1.23 -3.53
N VAL A 176 -11.30 -1.79 -3.44
CA VAL A 176 -12.42 -1.20 -2.69
C VAL A 176 -12.07 -1.03 -1.21
N THR A 177 -11.43 -2.04 -0.60
CA THR A 177 -10.99 -1.95 0.79
C THR A 177 -9.92 -0.85 0.98
N MET A 178 -8.95 -0.75 0.06
CA MET A 178 -7.93 0.31 0.12
C MET A 178 -8.55 1.70 -0.02
N GLN A 179 -9.46 1.89 -0.96
CA GLN A 179 -10.18 3.16 -1.15
C GLN A 179 -11.00 3.55 0.08
N GLU A 180 -11.68 2.59 0.70
CA GLU A 180 -12.44 2.84 1.93
C GLU A 180 -11.54 3.30 3.07
N LEU A 181 -10.36 2.67 3.21
CA LEU A 181 -9.37 3.07 4.21
C LEU A 181 -8.81 4.47 3.93
N ILE A 182 -8.49 4.80 2.67
CA ILE A 182 -8.03 6.15 2.28
C ILE A 182 -9.09 7.18 2.65
N ARG A 183 -10.34 6.93 2.27
CA ARG A 183 -11.45 7.82 2.56
C ARG A 183 -11.66 8.01 4.07
N ASN A 184 -11.68 6.93 4.82
CA ASN A 184 -11.93 6.99 6.26
C ASN A 184 -10.83 7.76 6.98
N ILE A 185 -9.56 7.57 6.61
CA ILE A 185 -8.45 8.34 7.17
C ILE A 185 -8.54 9.82 6.79
N ALA A 186 -8.87 10.12 5.53
CA ALA A 186 -9.03 11.51 5.07
C ALA A 186 -10.15 12.25 5.82
N VAL A 187 -11.27 11.57 6.08
CA VAL A 187 -12.46 12.16 6.69
C VAL A 187 -12.36 12.21 8.22
N GLN A 188 -11.96 11.10 8.86
CA GLN A 188 -12.04 10.97 10.32
C GLN A 188 -10.76 11.45 11.01
N HIS A 189 -9.61 11.26 10.39
CA HIS A 189 -8.32 11.58 11.00
C HIS A 189 -7.66 12.83 10.39
N SER A 190 -8.31 13.48 9.40
CA SER A 190 -7.72 14.61 8.65
C SER A 190 -6.34 14.29 8.08
N GLY A 191 -6.02 13.02 7.95
CA GLY A 191 -4.75 12.50 7.48
C GLY A 191 -4.60 12.64 5.97
N VAL A 192 -3.37 12.44 5.52
CA VAL A 192 -3.04 12.36 4.10
C VAL A 192 -2.65 10.94 3.73
N SER A 193 -2.82 10.61 2.46
CA SER A 193 -2.44 9.31 1.93
C SER A 193 -1.46 9.46 0.78
N VAL A 194 -0.61 8.47 0.60
CA VAL A 194 0.25 8.32 -0.57
C VAL A 194 0.01 6.95 -1.17
N PHE A 195 -0.25 6.90 -2.46
CA PHE A 195 -0.42 5.64 -3.18
C PHE A 195 0.76 5.42 -4.13
N ALA A 196 1.45 4.29 -3.96
CA ALA A 196 2.54 3.85 -4.83
C ALA A 196 2.10 2.63 -5.64
N GLY A 197 1.80 2.83 -6.93
CA GLY A 197 1.49 1.76 -7.88
C GLY A 197 2.77 1.13 -8.42
N VAL A 198 3.10 -0.07 -7.99
CA VAL A 198 4.34 -0.76 -8.30
C VAL A 198 4.09 -1.92 -9.24
N GLY A 199 4.39 -1.75 -10.52
CA GLY A 199 4.29 -2.81 -11.52
C GLY A 199 2.86 -3.33 -11.75
N GLU A 200 1.84 -2.53 -11.47
CA GLU A 200 0.45 -2.87 -11.71
C GLU A 200 -0.01 -2.43 -13.12
N ARG A 201 -1.22 -2.83 -13.48
CA ARG A 201 -1.78 -2.49 -14.79
C ARG A 201 -2.14 -1.01 -14.85
N THR A 202 -1.74 -0.33 -15.93
CA THR A 202 -2.05 1.09 -16.15
C THR A 202 -3.54 1.38 -16.06
N ARG A 203 -4.40 0.48 -16.56
CA ARG A 203 -5.85 0.64 -16.48
C ARG A 203 -6.34 0.67 -15.03
N GLU A 204 -5.87 -0.24 -14.17
CA GLU A 204 -6.27 -0.31 -12.76
C GLU A 204 -5.85 0.96 -12.00
N GLY A 205 -4.64 1.48 -12.30
CA GLY A 205 -4.19 2.75 -11.73
C GLY A 205 -5.02 3.95 -12.19
N ASN A 206 -5.44 3.98 -13.47
CA ASN A 206 -6.30 5.02 -13.99
C ASN A 206 -7.72 4.94 -13.42
N ASP A 207 -8.29 3.73 -13.33
CA ASP A 207 -9.60 3.51 -12.73
C ASP A 207 -9.60 3.99 -11.28
N LEU A 208 -8.58 3.63 -10.49
CA LEU A 208 -8.41 4.10 -9.11
C LEU A 208 -8.33 5.63 -9.01
N TRP A 209 -7.57 6.29 -9.88
CA TRP A 209 -7.46 7.74 -9.90
C TRP A 209 -8.80 8.41 -10.20
N LEU A 210 -9.56 7.90 -11.18
CA LEU A 210 -10.88 8.41 -11.53
C LEU A 210 -11.87 8.24 -10.37
N GLU A 211 -11.96 7.03 -9.81
CA GLU A 211 -12.83 6.73 -8.68
C GLU A 211 -12.54 7.63 -7.46
N MET A 212 -11.26 7.86 -7.13
CA MET A 212 -10.88 8.77 -6.05
C MET A 212 -11.15 10.24 -6.38
N SER A 213 -11.13 10.61 -7.65
CA SER A 213 -11.46 11.96 -8.12
C SER A 213 -12.96 12.22 -8.08
N GLU A 214 -13.80 11.20 -8.24
CA GLU A 214 -15.26 11.27 -8.17
C GLU A 214 -15.79 11.09 -6.73
N ALA A 215 -15.04 10.42 -5.85
CA ALA A 215 -15.46 10.17 -4.47
C ALA A 215 -15.45 11.46 -3.64
N GLU A 216 -16.63 11.96 -3.33
CA GLU A 216 -16.84 13.17 -2.55
C GLU A 216 -16.96 12.87 -1.05
N PHE A 217 -16.50 13.80 -0.24
CA PHE A 217 -16.78 13.84 1.20
C PHE A 217 -16.91 15.29 1.69
N LYS A 218 -17.48 15.47 2.88
CA LYS A 218 -17.50 16.79 3.54
C LYS A 218 -16.31 16.91 4.48
N ASP A 219 -15.53 17.98 4.29
CA ASP A 219 -14.43 18.32 5.20
C ASP A 219 -14.96 18.80 6.58
N ALA A 220 -14.03 19.04 7.52
CA ALA A 220 -14.38 19.52 8.87
C ALA A 220 -15.11 20.88 8.86
N GLN A 221 -15.03 21.63 7.78
CA GLN A 221 -15.72 22.90 7.57
C GLN A 221 -17.07 22.75 6.85
N GLY A 222 -17.41 21.53 6.42
CA GLY A 222 -18.63 21.21 5.68
C GLY A 222 -18.56 21.47 4.18
N ASN A 223 -17.38 21.80 3.62
CA ASN A 223 -17.19 21.94 2.18
C ASN A 223 -17.11 20.58 1.52
N ILE A 224 -17.53 20.49 0.25
CA ILE A 224 -17.32 19.29 -0.55
C ILE A 224 -15.85 19.24 -0.98
N ALA A 225 -15.18 18.15 -0.66
CA ALA A 225 -13.84 17.82 -1.08
C ALA A 225 -13.82 16.42 -1.69
N HIS A 226 -12.81 16.11 -2.51
CA HIS A 226 -12.64 14.80 -3.11
C HIS A 226 -11.54 14.01 -2.38
N VAL A 227 -11.66 12.70 -2.36
CA VAL A 227 -10.67 11.82 -1.70
C VAL A 227 -9.28 12.01 -2.29
N ILE A 228 -9.20 12.26 -3.59
CA ILE A 228 -7.94 12.56 -4.28
C ILE A 228 -7.24 13.79 -3.71
N ASP A 229 -7.96 14.81 -3.23
CA ASP A 229 -7.39 16.06 -2.71
C ASP A 229 -6.53 15.84 -1.45
N LYS A 230 -6.67 14.69 -0.81
CA LYS A 230 -5.87 14.25 0.35
C LYS A 230 -4.85 13.16 0.01
N THR A 231 -4.68 12.86 -1.28
CA THR A 231 -3.84 11.75 -1.72
C THR A 231 -2.84 12.20 -2.78
N ALA A 232 -1.56 11.80 -2.63
CA ALA A 232 -0.57 11.87 -3.69
C ALA A 232 -0.41 10.48 -4.31
N MET A 233 -0.36 10.39 -5.63
CA MET A 233 -0.24 9.10 -6.33
C MET A 233 1.05 9.05 -7.12
N VAL A 234 1.79 7.95 -7.03
CA VAL A 234 3.03 7.72 -7.79
C VAL A 234 2.95 6.37 -8.49
N PHE A 235 3.14 6.34 -9.80
CA PHE A 235 3.05 5.12 -10.58
C PHE A 235 4.36 4.75 -11.28
N GLY A 236 4.72 3.46 -11.18
CA GLY A 236 5.72 2.78 -12.00
C GLY A 236 5.10 1.50 -12.52
N GLN A 237 4.43 1.59 -13.66
CA GLN A 237 3.51 0.59 -14.17
C GLN A 237 4.22 -0.65 -14.74
N MET A 238 3.43 -1.68 -15.07
CA MET A 238 3.88 -2.97 -15.55
C MET A 238 4.69 -2.89 -16.87
N ASN A 239 4.41 -1.90 -17.71
CA ASN A 239 5.09 -1.66 -18.98
C ASN A 239 6.43 -0.91 -18.84
N GLU A 240 6.74 -0.40 -17.65
CA GLU A 240 7.98 0.32 -17.41
C GLU A 240 9.17 -0.61 -17.12
N PRO A 241 10.41 -0.17 -17.38
CA PRO A 241 11.59 -0.99 -17.14
C PRO A 241 11.74 -1.35 -15.64
N PRO A 242 12.52 -2.39 -15.32
CA PRO A 242 12.66 -2.86 -13.94
C PRO A 242 13.26 -1.81 -13.00
N GLY A 243 14.10 -0.89 -13.49
CA GLY A 243 14.61 0.23 -12.70
C GLY A 243 13.49 1.10 -12.16
N ALA A 244 12.51 1.45 -12.99
CA ALA A 244 11.34 2.23 -12.59
C ALA A 244 10.50 1.52 -11.53
N ARG A 245 10.16 0.26 -11.78
CA ARG A 245 9.37 -0.56 -10.86
C ARG A 245 10.05 -0.78 -9.50
N LEU A 246 11.39 -0.82 -9.49
CA LEU A 246 12.19 -0.97 -8.26
C LEU A 246 12.24 0.33 -7.43
N ARG A 247 12.07 1.51 -8.05
CA ARG A 247 12.26 2.80 -7.37
C ARG A 247 10.96 3.51 -7.01
N VAL A 248 9.86 3.22 -7.69
CA VAL A 248 8.59 3.92 -7.49
C VAL A 248 8.06 3.83 -6.04
N ALA A 249 8.23 2.69 -5.36
CA ALA A 249 7.85 2.54 -3.96
C ALA A 249 8.65 3.50 -3.04
N LEU A 250 9.94 3.70 -3.35
CA LEU A 250 10.79 4.65 -2.62
C LEU A 250 10.35 6.09 -2.87
N SER A 251 9.91 6.41 -4.08
CA SER A 251 9.39 7.74 -4.42
C SER A 251 8.13 8.06 -3.60
N GLY A 252 7.16 7.14 -3.56
CA GLY A 252 5.95 7.28 -2.75
C GLY A 252 6.27 7.38 -1.25
N LEU A 253 7.15 6.52 -0.75
CA LEU A 253 7.56 6.56 0.65
C LEU A 253 8.23 7.90 1.01
N THR A 254 9.07 8.45 0.12
CA THR A 254 9.72 9.74 0.36
C THR A 254 8.71 10.89 0.45
N MET A 255 7.65 10.87 -0.37
CA MET A 255 6.56 11.84 -0.25
C MET A 255 5.82 11.68 1.08
N ALA A 256 5.54 10.45 1.52
CA ALA A 256 4.88 10.16 2.80
C ALA A 256 5.74 10.64 4.00
N GLU A 257 7.04 10.40 3.96
CA GLU A 257 7.97 10.82 5.03
C GLU A 257 7.97 12.33 5.26
N TYR A 258 7.80 13.14 4.22
CA TYR A 258 7.72 14.59 4.37
C TYR A 258 6.55 14.99 5.29
N PHE A 259 5.38 14.43 5.08
CA PHE A 259 4.21 14.73 5.90
C PHE A 259 4.39 14.26 7.35
N ARG A 260 5.04 13.10 7.56
CA ARG A 260 5.39 12.61 8.90
C ARG A 260 6.41 13.52 9.60
N ASP A 261 7.52 13.84 8.92
CA ASP A 261 8.71 14.44 9.55
C ASP A 261 8.61 15.95 9.68
N GLU A 262 8.02 16.65 8.69
CA GLU A 262 7.92 18.09 8.65
C GLU A 262 6.56 18.62 9.08
N GLN A 263 5.47 17.92 8.76
CA GLN A 263 4.13 18.35 9.13
C GLN A 263 3.59 17.64 10.36
N GLY A 264 4.27 16.63 10.87
CA GLY A 264 3.85 15.89 12.06
C GLY A 264 2.51 15.16 11.89
N GLN A 265 2.23 14.70 10.66
CA GLN A 265 0.96 14.06 10.34
C GLN A 265 1.06 12.54 10.41
N ASP A 266 -0.10 11.92 10.56
CA ASP A 266 -0.28 10.49 10.37
C ASP A 266 -0.62 10.23 8.90
N VAL A 267 0.24 9.45 8.24
CA VAL A 267 0.17 9.21 6.80
C VAL A 267 -0.13 7.74 6.54
N LEU A 268 -1.06 7.47 5.63
CA LEU A 268 -1.21 6.16 5.04
C LEU A 268 -0.38 6.04 3.76
N LEU A 269 0.44 5.02 3.69
CA LEU A 269 1.18 4.66 2.49
C LEU A 269 0.63 3.35 1.93
N PHE A 270 0.06 3.41 0.74
CA PHE A 270 -0.39 2.23 0.00
C PHE A 270 0.69 1.82 -1.00
N ILE A 271 1.05 0.53 -1.02
CA ILE A 271 1.98 -0.05 -1.98
C ILE A 271 1.27 -1.19 -2.70
N ASP A 272 0.96 -1.01 -3.95
CA ASP A 272 0.33 -2.02 -4.78
C ASP A 272 1.15 -2.24 -6.05
N ASN A 273 1.92 -3.29 -6.14
CA ASN A 273 2.06 -4.49 -5.31
C ASN A 273 3.52 -4.64 -4.83
N ILE A 274 3.74 -4.92 -3.55
CA ILE A 274 5.11 -5.05 -2.99
C ILE A 274 5.89 -6.22 -3.62
N PHE A 275 5.22 -7.27 -4.07
CA PHE A 275 5.85 -8.37 -4.79
C PHE A 275 6.55 -7.89 -6.08
N ARG A 276 5.98 -6.91 -6.78
CA ARG A 276 6.56 -6.35 -8.00
C ARG A 276 7.85 -5.58 -7.74
N PHE A 277 7.99 -4.99 -6.55
CA PHE A 277 9.25 -4.41 -6.10
C PHE A 277 10.35 -5.48 -6.03
N THR A 278 10.09 -6.63 -5.41
CA THR A 278 11.06 -7.72 -5.32
C THR A 278 11.35 -8.35 -6.69
N GLN A 279 10.35 -8.52 -7.53
CA GLN A 279 10.50 -9.01 -8.90
C GLN A 279 11.40 -8.08 -9.73
N ALA A 280 11.16 -6.77 -9.68
CA ALA A 280 12.00 -5.80 -10.37
C ALA A 280 13.45 -5.84 -9.86
N GLY A 281 13.65 -6.03 -8.56
CA GLY A 281 14.97 -6.24 -7.95
C GLY A 281 15.69 -7.45 -8.51
N SER A 282 15.00 -8.58 -8.73
CA SER A 282 15.59 -9.78 -9.33
C SER A 282 15.98 -9.56 -10.80
N GLU A 283 15.14 -8.87 -11.55
CA GLU A 283 15.42 -8.50 -12.94
C GLU A 283 16.66 -7.59 -13.04
N VAL A 284 16.74 -6.54 -12.20
CA VAL A 284 17.90 -5.65 -12.14
C VAL A 284 19.17 -6.41 -11.73
N SER A 285 19.09 -7.27 -10.71
CA SER A 285 20.21 -8.07 -10.23
C SER A 285 20.77 -8.98 -11.33
N ALA A 286 19.90 -9.63 -12.10
CA ALA A 286 20.29 -10.46 -13.24
C ALA A 286 20.99 -9.64 -14.33
N LEU A 287 20.46 -8.46 -14.66
CA LEU A 287 21.04 -7.54 -15.62
C LEU A 287 22.42 -6.98 -15.20
N LEU A 288 22.62 -6.83 -13.88
CA LEU A 288 23.93 -6.44 -13.32
C LEU A 288 24.92 -7.60 -13.26
N GLY A 289 24.54 -8.81 -13.69
CA GLY A 289 25.40 -9.99 -13.69
C GLY A 289 25.64 -10.57 -12.29
N ARG A 290 24.79 -10.29 -11.30
CA ARG A 290 24.91 -10.87 -9.96
C ARG A 290 24.42 -12.31 -9.96
N MET A 291 25.13 -13.19 -9.22
CA MET A 291 24.72 -14.58 -9.08
C MET A 291 23.38 -14.66 -8.33
N PRO A 292 22.36 -15.34 -8.88
CA PRO A 292 21.06 -15.45 -8.21
C PRO A 292 21.14 -16.33 -6.96
N SER A 293 20.28 -16.03 -5.99
CA SER A 293 20.04 -16.85 -4.81
C SER A 293 18.92 -17.88 -5.06
N ALA A 294 18.31 -18.41 -4.01
CA ALA A 294 17.24 -19.38 -4.09
C ALA A 294 16.09 -18.89 -5.01
N VAL A 295 15.55 -19.80 -5.83
CA VAL A 295 14.42 -19.57 -6.75
C VAL A 295 14.67 -18.45 -7.78
N GLY A 296 15.93 -18.03 -7.96
CA GLY A 296 16.30 -16.99 -8.93
C GLY A 296 16.23 -15.56 -8.41
N TYR A 297 15.93 -15.34 -7.13
CA TYR A 297 15.92 -14.01 -6.54
C TYR A 297 17.31 -13.43 -6.34
N GLN A 298 17.38 -12.11 -6.19
CA GLN A 298 18.62 -11.39 -5.89
C GLN A 298 19.20 -11.78 -4.53
N PRO A 299 20.54 -11.85 -4.40
CA PRO A 299 21.16 -12.12 -3.11
C PRO A 299 20.94 -11.01 -2.07
N THR A 300 20.57 -9.82 -2.53
CA THR A 300 20.31 -8.62 -1.71
C THR A 300 18.83 -8.44 -1.34
N LEU A 301 17.98 -9.45 -1.59
CA LEU A 301 16.52 -9.36 -1.38
C LEU A 301 16.15 -8.85 0.01
N ALA A 302 16.69 -9.47 1.06
CA ALA A 302 16.37 -9.10 2.44
C ALA A 302 16.86 -7.69 2.80
N GLU A 303 18.02 -7.28 2.26
CA GLU A 303 18.56 -5.95 2.48
C GLU A 303 17.73 -4.87 1.78
N GLU A 304 17.37 -5.08 0.51
CA GLU A 304 16.55 -4.15 -0.26
C GLU A 304 15.16 -3.97 0.38
N MET A 305 14.53 -5.09 0.79
CA MET A 305 13.26 -5.06 1.50
C MET A 305 13.40 -4.35 2.84
N GLY A 306 14.44 -4.68 3.62
CA GLY A 306 14.70 -4.05 4.92
C GLY A 306 14.89 -2.53 4.80
N ARG A 307 15.66 -2.07 3.81
CA ARG A 307 15.86 -0.62 3.56
C ARG A 307 14.55 0.12 3.28
N LEU A 308 13.61 -0.50 2.59
CA LEU A 308 12.28 0.07 2.36
C LEU A 308 11.44 0.03 3.65
N GLN A 309 11.35 -1.14 4.28
CA GLN A 309 10.40 -1.40 5.38
C GLN A 309 10.79 -0.65 6.66
N GLU A 310 12.07 -0.49 6.98
CA GLU A 310 12.53 0.19 8.20
C GLU A 310 12.29 1.72 8.18
N ARG A 311 12.04 2.30 7.02
CA ARG A 311 11.62 3.70 6.90
C ARG A 311 10.14 3.92 7.26
N ILE A 312 9.35 2.85 7.16
CA ILE A 312 7.91 2.84 7.47
C ILE A 312 7.75 2.61 8.97
N THR A 313 7.48 3.68 9.71
CA THR A 313 7.42 3.64 11.17
C THR A 313 6.79 4.90 11.75
N SER A 314 6.42 4.82 13.03
CA SER A 314 6.05 5.98 13.84
C SER A 314 7.28 6.67 14.41
N THR A 315 7.29 7.99 14.33
CA THR A 315 8.26 8.84 15.00
C THR A 315 7.56 9.67 16.09
N ARG A 316 8.33 10.40 16.89
CA ARG A 316 7.75 11.32 17.89
C ARG A 316 6.95 12.46 17.29
N LYS A 317 7.07 12.72 15.99
CA LYS A 317 6.37 13.78 15.28
C LYS A 317 5.07 13.30 14.62
N GLY A 318 5.11 12.15 13.99
CA GLY A 318 3.99 11.60 13.23
C GLY A 318 4.27 10.15 12.81
N SER A 319 3.41 9.57 12.01
CA SER A 319 3.53 8.18 11.59
C SER A 319 3.39 7.98 10.08
N VAL A 320 4.05 6.96 9.56
CA VAL A 320 3.72 6.36 8.25
C VAL A 320 3.27 4.94 8.50
N THR A 321 1.99 4.69 8.29
CA THR A 321 1.40 3.34 8.33
C THR A 321 1.29 2.83 6.90
N SER A 322 1.79 1.63 6.60
CA SER A 322 1.69 1.10 5.25
C SER A 322 0.69 -0.04 5.13
N ILE A 323 -0.07 0.00 4.05
CA ILE A 323 -0.93 -1.10 3.60
C ILE A 323 -0.37 -1.59 2.28
N GLN A 324 0.14 -2.81 2.28
CA GLN A 324 0.90 -3.39 1.18
C GLN A 324 0.10 -4.55 0.57
N ALA A 325 -0.34 -4.38 -0.67
CA ALA A 325 -0.91 -5.51 -1.39
C ALA A 325 0.20 -6.53 -1.69
N ILE A 326 -0.05 -7.78 -1.34
CA ILE A 326 0.93 -8.85 -1.48
C ILE A 326 0.36 -9.92 -2.41
N TYR A 327 1.08 -10.21 -3.49
CA TYR A 327 0.85 -11.35 -4.34
C TYR A 327 1.73 -12.50 -3.87
N VAL A 328 1.13 -13.67 -3.70
CA VAL A 328 1.81 -14.90 -3.31
C VAL A 328 1.90 -15.80 -4.56
N PRO A 329 3.09 -15.96 -5.16
CA PRO A 329 3.26 -16.81 -6.33
C PRO A 329 2.82 -18.25 -6.06
N ALA A 330 2.00 -18.80 -6.95
CA ALA A 330 1.48 -20.17 -6.85
C ALA A 330 0.79 -20.50 -5.49
N ASP A 331 0.31 -19.49 -4.78
CA ASP A 331 -0.23 -19.61 -3.42
C ASP A 331 0.75 -20.24 -2.40
N ASP A 332 2.06 -20.14 -2.67
CA ASP A 332 3.12 -20.66 -1.80
C ASP A 332 3.71 -19.55 -0.91
N PRO A 333 3.34 -19.48 0.37
CA PRO A 333 3.85 -18.48 1.29
C PRO A 333 5.34 -18.68 1.66
N THR A 334 5.93 -19.82 1.28
CA THR A 334 7.35 -20.12 1.54
C THR A 334 8.29 -19.61 0.45
N ASP A 335 7.73 -19.07 -0.64
CA ASP A 335 8.53 -18.37 -1.65
C ASP A 335 9.32 -17.22 -1.00
N PRO A 336 10.62 -17.04 -1.34
CA PRO A 336 11.49 -16.07 -0.69
C PRO A 336 10.95 -14.63 -0.67
N ALA A 337 10.22 -14.17 -1.68
CA ALA A 337 9.72 -12.81 -1.75
C ALA A 337 8.60 -12.55 -0.72
N PRO A 338 7.47 -13.29 -0.70
CA PRO A 338 6.49 -13.15 0.36
C PRO A 338 7.05 -13.48 1.74
N ALA A 339 7.87 -14.53 1.89
CA ALA A 339 8.45 -14.89 3.18
C ALA A 339 9.28 -13.75 3.79
N THR A 340 10.10 -13.07 2.98
CA THR A 340 10.87 -11.89 3.43
C THR A 340 9.94 -10.74 3.81
N THR A 341 8.88 -10.51 3.05
CA THR A 341 7.91 -9.46 3.34
C THR A 341 7.16 -9.74 4.65
N PHE A 342 6.70 -11.00 4.87
CA PHE A 342 5.99 -11.40 6.09
C PHE A 342 6.77 -11.13 7.37
N ALA A 343 8.10 -11.24 7.32
CA ALA A 343 8.95 -10.99 8.49
C ALA A 343 8.83 -9.54 9.00
N HIS A 344 8.46 -8.60 8.15
CA HIS A 344 8.31 -7.18 8.49
C HIS A 344 6.88 -6.79 8.89
N LEU A 345 5.87 -7.62 8.63
CA LEU A 345 4.48 -7.24 8.84
C LEU A 345 4.08 -7.28 10.32
N ASP A 346 3.29 -6.29 10.72
CA ASP A 346 2.65 -6.18 12.04
C ASP A 346 1.24 -6.75 12.04
N ALA A 347 0.55 -6.68 10.91
CA ALA A 347 -0.77 -7.29 10.72
C ALA A 347 -0.91 -7.87 9.31
N THR A 348 -1.77 -8.88 9.19
CA THR A 348 -2.15 -9.47 7.91
C THR A 348 -3.66 -9.49 7.79
N THR A 349 -4.17 -8.94 6.69
CA THR A 349 -5.59 -8.95 6.35
C THR A 349 -5.78 -9.83 5.12
N TYR A 350 -6.52 -10.92 5.30
CA TYR A 350 -6.73 -11.91 4.27
C TYR A 350 -8.15 -11.79 3.68
N LEU A 351 -8.26 -11.49 2.39
CA LEU A 351 -9.54 -11.42 1.68
C LEU A 351 -9.86 -12.75 1.02
N ASP A 352 -10.96 -13.36 1.43
CA ASP A 352 -11.38 -14.69 1.02
C ASP A 352 -12.46 -14.67 -0.07
N ARG A 353 -12.32 -15.54 -1.07
CA ARG A 353 -13.29 -15.65 -2.17
C ARG A 353 -14.61 -16.28 -1.75
N GLY A 354 -14.57 -17.19 -0.78
CA GLY A 354 -15.77 -17.84 -0.26
C GLY A 354 -16.68 -16.85 0.45
N LEU A 355 -16.11 -15.92 1.23
CA LEU A 355 -16.84 -14.83 1.87
C LEU A 355 -17.40 -13.85 0.83
N ALA A 356 -16.58 -13.48 -0.17
CA ALA A 356 -17.04 -12.63 -1.27
C ALA A 356 -18.19 -13.25 -2.05
N ALA A 357 -18.14 -14.56 -2.33
CA ALA A 357 -19.20 -15.30 -2.99
C ALA A 357 -20.50 -15.37 -2.15
N GLN A 358 -20.40 -15.29 -0.83
CA GLN A 358 -21.55 -15.21 0.10
C GLN A 358 -22.09 -13.77 0.25
N GLY A 359 -21.47 -12.79 -0.42
CA GLY A 359 -21.87 -11.37 -0.32
C GLY A 359 -21.40 -10.69 0.97
N ILE A 360 -20.45 -11.27 1.71
CA ILE A 360 -19.90 -10.69 2.92
C ILE A 360 -18.77 -9.75 2.53
N PHE A 361 -18.97 -8.45 2.72
CA PHE A 361 -17.99 -7.41 2.40
C PHE A 361 -17.78 -6.45 3.60
N PRO A 362 -16.50 -6.05 3.88
CA PRO A 362 -15.27 -6.55 3.25
C PRO A 362 -15.09 -8.05 3.47
N ALA A 363 -14.59 -8.74 2.46
CA ALA A 363 -14.47 -10.21 2.50
C ALA A 363 -13.25 -10.68 3.33
N VAL A 364 -13.00 -10.05 4.46
CA VAL A 364 -11.88 -10.34 5.36
C VAL A 364 -12.15 -11.65 6.11
N ASP A 365 -11.25 -12.62 5.98
CA ASP A 365 -11.31 -13.87 6.74
C ASP A 365 -10.95 -13.60 8.21
N PRO A 366 -11.91 -13.77 9.13
CA PRO A 366 -11.73 -13.46 10.55
C PRO A 366 -10.84 -14.47 11.30
N LEU A 367 -10.58 -15.63 10.71
CA LEU A 367 -9.81 -16.71 11.33
C LEU A 367 -8.35 -16.76 10.83
N VAL A 368 -8.11 -16.31 9.60
CA VAL A 368 -6.77 -16.30 8.97
C VAL A 368 -6.08 -14.95 9.17
N SER A 369 -6.85 -13.86 9.19
CA SER A 369 -6.31 -12.52 9.44
C SER A 369 -5.75 -12.40 10.85
N THR A 370 -4.59 -11.75 11.00
CA THR A 370 -3.87 -11.66 12.29
C THR A 370 -3.31 -10.27 12.52
N SER A 371 -3.11 -9.92 13.80
CA SER A 371 -2.40 -8.71 14.19
C SER A 371 -1.55 -8.98 15.43
N ARG A 372 -0.33 -8.46 15.42
CA ARG A 372 0.59 -8.56 16.57
C ARG A 372 0.13 -7.73 17.76
N ILE A 373 -0.65 -6.67 17.51
CA ILE A 373 -1.14 -5.79 18.59
C ILE A 373 -2.46 -6.27 19.21
N LEU A 374 -3.05 -7.37 18.71
CA LEU A 374 -4.22 -7.96 19.35
C LEU A 374 -3.81 -8.72 20.62
N SER A 375 -3.43 -7.96 21.64
CA SER A 375 -3.05 -8.42 22.97
C SER A 375 -3.70 -7.56 24.03
N GLU A 376 -3.97 -8.14 25.19
CA GLU A 376 -4.68 -7.45 26.28
C GLU A 376 -3.98 -6.15 26.73
N ASP A 377 -2.63 -6.15 26.70
CA ASP A 377 -1.82 -5.00 27.10
C ASP A 377 -1.94 -3.79 26.14
N ILE A 378 -2.28 -4.01 24.86
CA ILE A 378 -2.34 -2.94 23.86
C ILE A 378 -3.78 -2.52 23.57
N VAL A 379 -4.65 -3.48 23.24
CA VAL A 379 -6.04 -3.18 22.89
C VAL A 379 -6.98 -3.09 24.10
N GLY A 380 -6.53 -3.52 25.26
CA GLY A 380 -7.31 -3.59 26.48
C GLY A 380 -8.10 -4.90 26.65
N PRO A 381 -8.52 -5.21 27.90
CA PRO A 381 -9.11 -6.51 28.24
C PRO A 381 -10.44 -6.77 27.54
N ASP A 382 -11.29 -5.77 27.41
CA ASP A 382 -12.63 -5.93 26.81
C ASP A 382 -12.53 -6.21 25.31
N HIS A 383 -11.74 -5.45 24.57
CA HIS A 383 -11.54 -5.67 23.15
C HIS A 383 -10.93 -7.06 22.90
N TYR A 384 -9.86 -7.42 23.64
CA TYR A 384 -9.23 -8.72 23.52
C TYR A 384 -10.19 -9.87 23.78
N ARG A 385 -10.97 -9.78 24.88
CA ARG A 385 -11.98 -10.78 25.25
C ARG A 385 -13.04 -10.97 24.16
N VAL A 386 -13.57 -9.87 23.62
CA VAL A 386 -14.60 -9.90 22.57
C VAL A 386 -14.03 -10.46 21.27
N ALA A 387 -12.85 -10.01 20.85
CA ALA A 387 -12.19 -10.51 19.63
C ALA A 387 -11.96 -12.03 19.71
N ARG A 388 -11.41 -12.50 20.83
CA ARG A 388 -11.20 -13.93 21.06
C ARG A 388 -12.51 -14.73 21.11
N GLY A 389 -13.53 -14.16 21.73
CA GLY A 389 -14.88 -14.75 21.76
C GLY A 389 -15.46 -14.94 20.34
N VAL A 390 -15.35 -13.93 19.50
CA VAL A 390 -15.78 -14.01 18.09
C VAL A 390 -14.96 -15.06 17.33
N GLN A 391 -13.63 -15.09 17.48
CA GLN A 391 -12.79 -16.09 16.82
C GLN A 391 -13.16 -17.52 17.25
N MET A 392 -13.32 -17.77 18.53
CA MET A 392 -13.72 -19.10 19.05
C MET A 392 -15.09 -19.51 18.55
N LEU A 393 -16.05 -18.62 18.51
CA LEU A 393 -17.40 -18.87 18.02
C LEU A 393 -17.39 -19.25 16.53
N LEU A 394 -16.67 -18.49 15.71
CA LEU A 394 -16.56 -18.74 14.27
C LEU A 394 -15.75 -20.01 13.99
N GLN A 395 -14.72 -20.31 14.76
CA GLN A 395 -13.94 -21.54 14.64
C GLN A 395 -14.82 -22.76 14.95
N ARG A 396 -15.60 -22.71 16.03
CA ARG A 396 -16.54 -23.79 16.36
C ARG A 396 -17.59 -23.96 15.28
N TYR A 397 -18.11 -22.88 14.73
CA TYR A 397 -19.06 -22.94 13.63
C TYR A 397 -18.45 -23.61 12.38
N LYS A 398 -17.20 -23.29 12.05
CA LYS A 398 -16.50 -23.93 10.93
C LYS A 398 -16.36 -25.44 11.12
N GLU A 399 -16.05 -25.89 12.32
CA GLU A 399 -16.00 -27.34 12.65
C GLU A 399 -17.39 -28.03 12.53
N LEU A 400 -18.46 -27.32 12.86
CA LEU A 400 -19.81 -27.84 12.74
C LEU A 400 -20.35 -27.84 11.30
N GLN A 401 -19.79 -27.06 10.39
CA GLN A 401 -20.28 -26.96 9.00
C GLN A 401 -20.26 -28.30 8.27
N ASP A 402 -19.22 -29.09 8.46
CA ASP A 402 -19.11 -30.41 7.83
C ASP A 402 -20.19 -31.36 8.36
N ILE A 403 -20.48 -31.30 9.65
CA ILE A 403 -21.54 -32.09 10.29
C ILE A 403 -22.91 -31.65 9.77
N ILE A 404 -23.15 -30.34 9.69
CA ILE A 404 -24.39 -29.76 9.16
C ILE A 404 -24.62 -30.16 7.70
N ALA A 405 -23.58 -30.19 6.88
CA ALA A 405 -23.67 -30.56 5.48
C ALA A 405 -24.05 -32.02 5.27
N ILE A 406 -23.65 -32.90 6.17
CA ILE A 406 -23.92 -34.37 6.07
C ILE A 406 -25.23 -34.76 6.76
N LEU A 407 -25.45 -34.27 7.97
CA LEU A 407 -26.54 -34.73 8.84
C LEU A 407 -27.72 -33.73 8.94
N GLY A 408 -27.49 -32.47 8.59
CA GLY A 408 -28.46 -31.42 8.80
C GLY A 408 -28.33 -30.75 10.18
N ILE A 409 -28.89 -29.54 10.32
CA ILE A 409 -28.81 -28.72 11.54
C ILE A 409 -29.64 -29.34 12.67
N ASP A 410 -30.68 -30.10 12.35
CA ASP A 410 -31.64 -30.68 13.31
C ASP A 410 -31.00 -31.76 14.18
N GLU A 411 -29.97 -32.43 13.68
CA GLU A 411 -29.22 -33.48 14.39
C GLU A 411 -28.16 -32.94 15.36
N LEU A 412 -27.91 -31.62 15.37
CA LEU A 412 -26.99 -31.01 16.34
C LEU A 412 -27.61 -31.01 17.76
N ALA A 413 -26.72 -31.08 18.76
CA ALA A 413 -27.09 -30.79 20.14
C ALA A 413 -27.64 -29.38 20.29
N ASP A 414 -28.54 -29.17 21.23
CA ASP A 414 -29.18 -27.84 21.42
C ASP A 414 -28.17 -26.73 21.71
N GLU A 415 -27.09 -27.03 22.40
CA GLU A 415 -25.98 -26.10 22.64
C GLU A 415 -25.28 -25.69 21.32
N ASP A 416 -25.01 -26.66 20.43
CA ASP A 416 -24.39 -26.39 19.12
C ASP A 416 -25.35 -25.65 18.19
N LYS A 417 -26.67 -25.85 18.28
CA LYS A 417 -27.67 -25.06 17.54
C LYS A 417 -27.63 -23.57 17.92
N VAL A 418 -27.49 -23.27 19.22
CA VAL A 418 -27.34 -21.89 19.70
C VAL A 418 -26.03 -21.28 19.16
N ILE A 419 -24.92 -22.02 19.22
CA ILE A 419 -23.63 -21.60 18.68
C ILE A 419 -23.74 -21.29 17.17
N VAL A 420 -24.33 -22.17 16.39
CA VAL A 420 -24.53 -21.99 14.95
C VAL A 420 -25.39 -20.75 14.65
N GLY A 421 -26.52 -20.58 15.36
CA GLY A 421 -27.40 -19.43 15.18
C GLY A 421 -26.68 -18.10 15.50
N ARG A 422 -25.90 -18.07 16.57
CA ARG A 422 -25.14 -16.89 16.99
C ARG A 422 -23.97 -16.63 16.01
N ALA A 423 -23.23 -17.65 15.59
CA ALA A 423 -22.15 -17.53 14.63
C ALA A 423 -22.61 -16.98 13.28
N ARG A 424 -23.79 -17.40 12.79
CA ARG A 424 -24.36 -16.86 11.55
C ARG A 424 -24.71 -15.38 11.68
N ARG A 425 -25.22 -14.94 12.84
CA ARG A 425 -25.47 -13.52 13.13
C ARG A 425 -24.16 -12.74 13.14
N VAL A 426 -23.15 -13.24 13.84
CA VAL A 426 -21.80 -12.63 13.87
C VAL A 426 -21.22 -12.53 12.46
N GLN A 427 -21.28 -13.59 11.66
CA GLN A 427 -20.76 -13.59 10.29
C GLN A 427 -21.46 -12.53 9.41
N LYS A 428 -22.79 -12.43 9.51
CA LYS A 428 -23.55 -11.38 8.81
C LYS A 428 -23.24 -9.98 9.33
N PHE A 429 -23.04 -9.83 10.65
CA PHE A 429 -22.73 -8.56 11.27
C PHE A 429 -21.31 -8.06 10.93
N LEU A 430 -20.38 -8.96 10.58
CA LEU A 430 -19.08 -8.56 10.04
C LEU A 430 -19.20 -7.84 8.69
N ALA A 431 -20.26 -8.12 7.91
CA ALA A 431 -20.55 -7.37 6.69
C ALA A 431 -20.94 -5.91 7.02
N GLN A 432 -20.35 -4.98 6.27
CA GLN A 432 -20.51 -3.55 6.48
C GLN A 432 -20.66 -2.82 5.14
N PRO A 433 -21.63 -1.92 4.97
CA PRO A 433 -21.69 -1.08 3.79
C PRO A 433 -20.53 -0.10 3.78
N MET A 434 -19.84 -0.02 2.65
CA MET A 434 -18.69 0.86 2.44
C MET A 434 -19.13 2.11 1.67
N PHE A 435 -18.58 3.27 2.02
CA PHE A 435 -18.88 4.53 1.35
C PHE A 435 -18.49 4.51 -0.13
N VAL A 436 -17.33 3.95 -0.45
CA VAL A 436 -16.85 3.86 -1.83
C VAL A 436 -17.66 2.89 -2.70
N ALA A 437 -18.48 2.05 -2.08
CA ALA A 437 -19.35 1.11 -2.78
C ALA A 437 -20.83 1.55 -2.85
N GLU A 438 -21.19 2.71 -2.34
CA GLU A 438 -22.59 3.20 -2.30
C GLU A 438 -23.25 3.21 -3.68
N ALA A 439 -22.54 3.70 -4.70
CA ALA A 439 -23.04 3.77 -6.07
C ALA A 439 -23.39 2.38 -6.65
N PHE A 440 -22.73 1.34 -6.20
CA PHE A 440 -22.92 -0.04 -6.70
C PHE A 440 -23.92 -0.83 -5.86
N THR A 441 -23.93 -0.60 -4.55
CA THR A 441 -24.76 -1.38 -3.60
C THR A 441 -26.10 -0.73 -3.28
N GLY A 442 -26.23 0.58 -3.52
CA GLY A 442 -27.39 1.37 -3.13
C GLY A 442 -27.57 1.51 -1.61
N SER A 443 -26.56 1.11 -0.83
CA SER A 443 -26.56 1.19 0.64
C SER A 443 -25.60 2.29 1.08
N ALA A 444 -26.07 3.20 1.95
CA ALA A 444 -25.22 4.24 2.52
C ALA A 444 -24.09 3.63 3.35
N GLY A 445 -22.85 4.08 3.13
CA GLY A 445 -21.68 3.63 3.85
C GLY A 445 -21.76 3.92 5.36
N LYS A 446 -21.05 3.14 6.14
CA LYS A 446 -21.03 3.25 7.60
C LYS A 446 -19.61 3.24 8.11
N TYR A 447 -19.30 4.19 8.98
CA TYR A 447 -18.12 4.18 9.83
C TYR A 447 -18.56 3.70 11.23
N VAL A 448 -17.88 2.71 11.78
CA VAL A 448 -18.18 2.19 13.12
C VAL A 448 -16.96 2.41 14.01
N SER A 449 -17.15 3.18 15.08
CA SER A 449 -16.05 3.42 16.04
C SER A 449 -15.63 2.14 16.74
N LEU A 450 -14.39 2.08 17.19
CA LEU A 450 -13.84 0.92 17.90
C LEU A 450 -14.67 0.60 19.17
N GLU A 451 -15.08 1.61 19.91
CA GLU A 451 -15.90 1.45 21.13
C GLU A 451 -17.26 0.81 20.83
N GLU A 452 -17.96 1.34 19.81
CA GLU A 452 -19.24 0.78 19.38
C GLU A 452 -19.09 -0.63 18.82
N ASN A 453 -18.02 -0.89 18.11
CA ASN A 453 -17.69 -2.18 17.52
C ASN A 453 -17.52 -3.24 18.63
N VAL A 454 -16.67 -2.98 19.64
CA VAL A 454 -16.43 -3.89 20.77
C VAL A 454 -17.70 -4.11 21.57
N ARG A 455 -18.47 -3.05 21.86
CA ARG A 455 -19.77 -3.15 22.52
C ARG A 455 -20.73 -4.05 21.76
N SER A 456 -20.90 -3.80 20.48
CA SER A 456 -21.87 -4.51 19.63
C SER A 456 -21.58 -6.01 19.55
N PHE A 457 -20.34 -6.39 19.27
CA PHE A 457 -19.96 -7.80 19.23
C PHE A 457 -20.02 -8.46 20.62
N GLY A 458 -19.67 -7.73 21.69
CA GLY A 458 -19.80 -8.22 23.06
C GLY A 458 -21.23 -8.59 23.40
N GLU A 459 -22.19 -7.74 23.09
CA GLU A 459 -23.62 -7.97 23.33
C GLU A 459 -24.17 -9.13 22.48
N ILE A 460 -23.69 -9.31 21.24
CA ILE A 460 -24.06 -10.47 20.42
C ILE A 460 -23.52 -11.76 21.05
N LEU A 461 -22.27 -11.78 21.51
CA LEU A 461 -21.67 -12.94 22.16
C LEU A 461 -22.40 -13.33 23.46
N GLU A 462 -22.91 -12.36 24.22
CA GLU A 462 -23.72 -12.58 25.40
C GLU A 462 -25.13 -13.13 25.10
N GLY A 463 -25.53 -13.16 23.82
CA GLY A 463 -26.80 -13.68 23.35
C GLY A 463 -27.99 -12.74 23.54
N LYS A 464 -27.76 -11.45 23.80
CA LYS A 464 -28.84 -10.45 24.00
C LYS A 464 -29.79 -10.38 22.78
N TYR A 465 -29.31 -10.70 21.62
CA TYR A 465 -30.04 -10.55 20.35
C TYR A 465 -30.29 -11.87 19.61
N ASP A 466 -30.19 -13.01 20.32
CA ASP A 466 -30.46 -14.35 19.73
C ASP A 466 -31.89 -14.51 19.21
N HIS A 467 -32.83 -13.70 19.73
CA HIS A 467 -34.22 -13.68 19.30
C HIS A 467 -34.50 -12.91 18.01
N LEU A 468 -33.53 -12.12 17.50
CA LEU A 468 -33.68 -11.33 16.27
C LEU A 468 -33.38 -12.18 15.03
N PRO A 469 -34.04 -11.89 13.90
CA PRO A 469 -33.77 -12.58 12.64
C PRO A 469 -32.35 -12.34 12.13
N GLU A 470 -31.69 -13.37 11.60
CA GLU A 470 -30.31 -13.27 11.10
C GLU A 470 -30.13 -12.20 10.03
N GLN A 471 -31.13 -11.93 9.20
CA GLN A 471 -31.06 -10.92 8.14
C GLN A 471 -30.96 -9.49 8.65
N ALA A 472 -31.39 -9.21 9.88
CA ALA A 472 -31.26 -7.90 10.48
C ALA A 472 -29.78 -7.51 10.69
N PHE A 473 -28.88 -8.47 10.86
CA PHE A 473 -27.45 -8.26 11.11
C PHE A 473 -26.63 -7.98 9.84
N TYR A 474 -27.21 -8.15 8.66
CA TYR A 474 -26.49 -8.02 7.40
C TYR A 474 -26.44 -6.58 6.91
N MET A 475 -25.25 -6.10 6.51
CA MET A 475 -25.01 -4.76 5.94
C MET A 475 -25.61 -3.64 6.82
N VAL A 476 -25.12 -3.53 8.04
CA VAL A 476 -25.47 -2.51 9.03
C VAL A 476 -24.21 -1.97 9.70
N GLY A 477 -24.31 -0.82 10.36
CA GLY A 477 -23.25 -0.25 11.19
C GLY A 477 -23.21 -0.91 12.58
N GLY A 478 -23.70 -0.24 13.60
CA GLY A 478 -23.74 -0.74 14.97
C GLY A 478 -24.94 -1.62 15.28
N ILE A 479 -24.97 -2.14 16.53
CA ILE A 479 -26.03 -3.04 16.98
C ILE A 479 -27.41 -2.37 17.06
N ASP A 480 -27.47 -1.07 17.32
CA ASP A 480 -28.71 -0.33 17.38
C ASP A 480 -29.46 -0.34 16.04
N GLU A 481 -28.72 -0.29 14.91
CA GLU A 481 -29.31 -0.42 13.57
C GLU A 481 -29.88 -1.83 13.33
N VAL A 482 -29.28 -2.87 13.92
CA VAL A 482 -29.83 -4.24 13.85
C VAL A 482 -31.22 -4.29 14.48
N VAL A 483 -31.40 -3.66 15.66
CA VAL A 483 -32.66 -3.61 16.36
C VAL A 483 -33.72 -2.88 15.55
N GLU A 484 -33.35 -1.75 14.93
CA GLU A 484 -34.27 -0.99 14.07
C GLU A 484 -34.64 -1.79 12.80
N LYS A 485 -33.65 -2.38 12.15
CA LYS A 485 -33.86 -3.19 10.93
C LYS A 485 -34.73 -4.42 11.23
N ALA A 486 -34.56 -5.04 12.38
CA ALA A 486 -35.38 -6.17 12.79
C ALA A 486 -36.87 -5.82 12.88
N LYS A 487 -37.22 -4.59 13.35
CA LYS A 487 -38.59 -4.09 13.37
C LYS A 487 -39.22 -3.93 11.99
N SER A 488 -38.40 -3.66 10.97
CA SER A 488 -38.86 -3.50 9.57
C SER A 488 -39.01 -4.82 8.83
N ILE A 489 -38.38 -5.90 9.29
CA ILE A 489 -38.42 -7.24 8.71
C ILE A 489 -39.51 -8.10 9.32
N SER A 490 -39.90 -7.77 10.58
CA SER A 490 -41.01 -8.40 11.29
C SER A 490 -42.35 -7.85 10.78
#